data_30586a1cc3f4d681a0361ad0255ff37a
#
_entry.id   30586a1cc3f4d681a0361ad0255ff37a
#
_cell.length_a   1.000
_cell.length_b   1.000
_cell.length_c   1.000
_cell.angle_alpha   90.00
_cell.angle_beta   90.00
_cell.angle_gamma   90.00
#
_symmetry.space_group_name_H-M   'P 1'
#
loop_
_entity.id
_entity.type
_entity.pdbx_description
1 polymer ?
#
loop_
_entity_poly.entity_id
_entity_poly.type
_entity_poly.pdbx_seq_one_letter_code
_entity_poly.pdbx_strand_id
1 'polypeptide(L)'
;MQRRDAAALRRLLTQHAEFRPFINAPFFPFNAPALVACAGDAAMVEVLLEVGADPNKRSEWWAGGFHPLHVATGVAAERLLAAGAVADACAAAHLDKPELLASLLAADASRVRERGGDGQTPLHFARSRRVIDLLLDAGADLDARDVDHRATAAEWMLDRSRGAGRYDLAQYLVERGASADIMLASALGRTDDVVAMLRRDPALLDEQTGRGRYAEMPPSSYHIYFWTIGSSRSPMDVAAQFGHDDTLAAMLPFATPVQRLRFACRRGDAERARALLRDEPGLVASLAPNDHRAVTDAAWNGDAAAVALMLELGFDPAMPGHDAGTALHCAAWQGSVASVAAILGYPAGRALLTTRDAHHGGTPLGWCCHGSLHGPAGGEHAGIARLLLAAGAAMEEGDASDEVEEVLMEWREGHR
;
A
#
# COMPACT_ATOMS: atom_id res chain seq x y z
N MET A 1 -22.53 -2.37 -3.33
CA MET A 1 -21.39 -2.63 -4.21
C MET A 1 -20.16 -3.18 -3.47
N GLN A 2 -19.89 -2.78 -2.23
CA GLN A 2 -18.77 -3.38 -1.44
C GLN A 2 -18.85 -4.92 -1.33
N ARG A 3 -20.07 -5.51 -1.27
CA ARG A 3 -20.27 -6.97 -1.20
C ARG A 3 -20.20 -7.70 -2.54
N ARG A 4 -20.02 -6.99 -3.67
CA ARG A 4 -19.99 -7.55 -5.04
C ARG A 4 -21.10 -8.55 -5.32
N ASP A 5 -22.31 -8.25 -4.85
CA ASP A 5 -23.52 -9.07 -5.07
C ASP A 5 -24.30 -8.56 -6.28
N ALA A 6 -24.04 -9.15 -7.44
CA ALA A 6 -24.69 -8.80 -8.70
C ALA A 6 -26.21 -9.02 -8.66
N ALA A 7 -26.71 -10.04 -7.93
CA ALA A 7 -28.13 -10.29 -7.80
C ALA A 7 -28.82 -9.21 -6.97
N ALA A 8 -28.18 -8.77 -5.87
CA ALA A 8 -28.69 -7.67 -5.07
C ALA A 8 -28.65 -6.35 -5.85
N LEU A 9 -27.57 -6.10 -6.63
CA LEU A 9 -27.51 -4.93 -7.50
C LEU A 9 -28.61 -4.92 -8.56
N ARG A 10 -28.86 -6.06 -9.22
CA ARG A 10 -29.94 -6.19 -10.22
C ARG A 10 -31.31 -5.92 -9.58
N ARG A 11 -31.59 -6.48 -8.39
CA ARG A 11 -32.84 -6.19 -7.65
C ARG A 11 -32.96 -4.71 -7.33
N LEU A 12 -31.91 -4.09 -6.81
CA LEU A 12 -31.90 -2.66 -6.47
C LEU A 12 -32.25 -1.80 -7.70
N LEU A 13 -31.53 -1.99 -8.82
CA LEU A 13 -31.71 -1.21 -10.05
C LEU A 13 -33.04 -1.50 -10.79
N THR A 14 -33.68 -2.64 -10.47
CA THR A 14 -35.03 -2.97 -10.94
C THR A 14 -36.10 -2.29 -10.09
N GLN A 15 -35.95 -2.31 -8.77
CA GLN A 15 -36.87 -1.70 -7.83
C GLN A 15 -36.79 -0.17 -7.83
N HIS A 16 -35.61 0.38 -8.12
CA HIS A 16 -35.27 1.80 -8.04
C HIS A 16 -34.74 2.28 -9.40
N ALA A 17 -35.64 2.33 -10.40
CA ALA A 17 -35.30 2.76 -11.75
C ALA A 17 -34.79 4.21 -11.82
N GLU A 18 -35.09 5.02 -10.81
CA GLU A 18 -34.62 6.40 -10.61
C GLU A 18 -33.08 6.50 -10.48
N PHE A 19 -32.35 5.41 -10.15
CA PHE A 19 -30.90 5.42 -10.12
C PHE A 19 -30.24 5.24 -11.48
N ARG A 20 -30.95 4.74 -12.49
CA ARG A 20 -30.39 4.48 -13.83
C ARG A 20 -29.78 5.71 -14.51
N PRO A 21 -30.37 6.91 -14.44
CA PRO A 21 -29.76 8.11 -15.01
C PRO A 21 -28.38 8.45 -14.45
N PHE A 22 -28.08 7.96 -13.23
CA PHE A 22 -26.83 8.22 -12.51
C PHE A 22 -25.80 7.09 -12.66
N ILE A 23 -26.08 6.07 -13.47
CA ILE A 23 -25.22 4.86 -13.56
C ILE A 23 -23.81 5.19 -14.05
N ASN A 24 -23.66 6.27 -14.81
CA ASN A 24 -22.38 6.78 -15.33
C ASN A 24 -21.79 7.94 -14.50
N ALA A 25 -22.41 8.28 -13.38
CA ALA A 25 -21.92 9.35 -12.50
C ALA A 25 -20.71 8.91 -11.65
N PRO A 26 -19.80 9.82 -11.30
CA PRO A 26 -18.51 9.52 -10.66
C PRO A 26 -18.64 9.40 -9.12
N PHE A 27 -19.43 8.45 -8.61
CA PHE A 27 -19.73 8.30 -7.19
C PHE A 27 -18.77 7.38 -6.41
N PHE A 28 -17.83 6.71 -7.09
CA PHE A 28 -16.93 5.76 -6.47
C PHE A 28 -15.52 6.34 -6.33
N PRO A 29 -14.62 5.69 -5.54
CA PRO A 29 -13.23 6.10 -5.45
C PRO A 29 -12.62 6.35 -6.84
N PHE A 30 -11.66 7.26 -6.91
CA PHE A 30 -11.05 7.76 -8.17
C PHE A 30 -12.04 8.50 -9.07
N ASN A 31 -13.11 9.09 -8.50
CA ASN A 31 -14.20 9.71 -9.24
C ASN A 31 -14.72 8.79 -10.38
N ALA A 32 -14.87 7.51 -10.05
CA ALA A 32 -15.20 6.46 -11.00
C ALA A 32 -16.72 6.27 -11.13
N PRO A 33 -17.24 5.98 -12.34
CA PRO A 33 -18.56 5.43 -12.50
C PRO A 33 -18.60 3.97 -12.03
N ALA A 34 -19.81 3.46 -11.77
CA ALA A 34 -20.04 2.12 -11.27
C ALA A 34 -19.32 1.03 -12.11
N LEU A 35 -19.33 1.18 -13.43
CA LEU A 35 -18.73 0.20 -14.34
C LEU A 35 -17.22 0.11 -14.19
N VAL A 36 -16.50 1.24 -14.00
CA VAL A 36 -15.05 1.23 -13.71
C VAL A 36 -14.78 0.58 -12.34
N ALA A 37 -15.55 0.97 -11.30
CA ALA A 37 -15.37 0.43 -9.94
C ALA A 37 -15.59 -1.08 -9.85
N CYS A 38 -16.40 -1.66 -10.73
CA CYS A 38 -16.76 -3.07 -10.76
C CYS A 38 -16.17 -3.85 -11.95
N ALA A 39 -15.33 -3.24 -12.78
CA ALA A 39 -14.84 -3.82 -14.04
C ALA A 39 -14.10 -5.15 -13.90
N GLY A 40 -13.57 -5.47 -12.71
CA GLY A 40 -12.95 -6.75 -12.42
C GLY A 40 -13.93 -7.91 -12.14
N ASP A 41 -15.25 -7.64 -12.09
CA ASP A 41 -16.29 -8.63 -11.78
C ASP A 41 -17.27 -8.78 -12.96
N ALA A 42 -17.21 -9.92 -13.64
CA ALA A 42 -18.00 -10.17 -14.85
C ALA A 42 -19.52 -10.13 -14.61
N ALA A 43 -20.00 -10.56 -13.44
CA ALA A 43 -21.42 -10.55 -13.12
C ALA A 43 -21.92 -9.12 -12.84
N MET A 44 -21.11 -8.32 -12.17
CA MET A 44 -21.41 -6.89 -11.95
C MET A 44 -21.39 -6.11 -13.27
N VAL A 45 -20.39 -6.36 -14.13
CA VAL A 45 -20.29 -5.76 -15.48
C VAL A 45 -21.54 -6.04 -16.29
N GLU A 46 -22.01 -7.31 -16.30
CA GLU A 46 -23.24 -7.68 -17.02
C GLU A 46 -24.46 -6.88 -16.55
N VAL A 47 -24.69 -6.83 -15.24
CA VAL A 47 -25.84 -6.09 -14.66
C VAL A 47 -25.76 -4.60 -14.97
N LEU A 48 -24.58 -4.01 -14.92
CA LEU A 48 -24.40 -2.59 -15.20
C LEU A 48 -24.63 -2.26 -16.69
N LEU A 49 -24.16 -3.12 -17.60
CA LEU A 49 -24.40 -2.97 -19.03
C LEU A 49 -25.88 -3.12 -19.40
N GLU A 50 -26.61 -4.08 -18.77
CA GLU A 50 -28.05 -4.27 -18.96
C GLU A 50 -28.88 -3.00 -18.63
N VAL A 51 -28.41 -2.18 -17.71
CA VAL A 51 -29.10 -0.94 -17.29
C VAL A 51 -28.57 0.30 -17.98
N GLY A 52 -27.68 0.17 -18.97
CA GLY A 52 -27.22 1.26 -19.82
C GLY A 52 -25.94 1.96 -19.33
N ALA A 53 -25.10 1.28 -18.56
CA ALA A 53 -23.78 1.81 -18.28
C ALA A 53 -22.96 1.93 -19.58
N ASP A 54 -22.28 3.07 -19.76
CA ASP A 54 -21.44 3.31 -20.92
C ASP A 54 -20.10 2.57 -20.78
N PRO A 55 -19.79 1.59 -21.66
CA PRO A 55 -18.57 0.81 -21.60
C PRO A 55 -17.30 1.64 -21.87
N ASN A 56 -17.43 2.88 -22.33
CA ASN A 56 -16.34 3.80 -22.64
C ASN A 56 -16.21 4.96 -21.63
N LYS A 57 -17.13 5.06 -20.64
CA LYS A 57 -17.06 6.15 -19.66
C LYS A 57 -15.87 5.92 -18.73
N ARG A 58 -14.92 6.86 -18.78
CA ARG A 58 -13.75 6.89 -17.90
C ARG A 58 -14.10 7.50 -16.55
N SER A 59 -13.29 7.21 -15.54
CA SER A 59 -13.28 7.96 -14.29
C SER A 59 -12.77 9.38 -14.51
N GLU A 60 -13.16 10.29 -13.60
CA GLU A 60 -12.75 11.71 -13.64
C GLU A 60 -11.60 11.95 -12.64
N TRP A 61 -10.70 10.96 -12.51
CA TRP A 61 -9.56 11.04 -11.60
C TRP A 61 -8.55 12.10 -12.07
N TRP A 62 -8.09 12.92 -11.14
CA TRP A 62 -7.24 14.08 -11.44
C TRP A 62 -5.92 13.70 -12.12
N ALA A 63 -5.33 12.56 -11.75
CA ALA A 63 -4.04 12.10 -12.28
C ALA A 63 -4.16 11.40 -13.65
N GLY A 64 -5.39 10.97 -14.04
CA GLY A 64 -5.67 10.25 -15.27
C GLY A 64 -6.84 9.31 -15.12
N GLY A 65 -7.79 9.35 -16.06
CA GLY A 65 -9.03 8.59 -15.98
C GLY A 65 -8.86 7.10 -16.26
N PHE A 66 -9.35 6.26 -15.35
CA PHE A 66 -9.44 4.82 -15.57
C PHE A 66 -10.54 4.50 -16.60
N HIS A 67 -10.19 3.74 -17.62
CA HIS A 67 -11.16 3.12 -18.53
C HIS A 67 -11.59 1.75 -17.97
N PRO A 68 -12.84 1.27 -18.15
CA PRO A 68 -13.23 -0.07 -17.68
C PRO A 68 -12.26 -1.18 -18.15
N LEU A 69 -11.74 -1.11 -19.38
CA LEU A 69 -10.74 -2.07 -19.89
C LEU A 69 -9.34 -1.95 -19.28
N HIS A 70 -9.03 -0.91 -18.51
CA HIS A 70 -7.77 -0.84 -17.74
C HIS A 70 -7.78 -1.71 -16.49
N VAL A 71 -8.96 -2.18 -16.07
CA VAL A 71 -9.19 -2.96 -14.84
C VAL A 71 -9.71 -4.37 -15.16
N ALA A 72 -10.55 -4.48 -16.20
CA ALA A 72 -11.21 -5.73 -16.56
C ALA A 72 -10.23 -6.76 -17.11
N THR A 73 -10.49 -8.04 -16.79
CA THR A 73 -9.75 -9.19 -17.34
C THR A 73 -10.73 -10.32 -17.70
N GLY A 74 -10.29 -11.28 -18.53
CA GLY A 74 -11.08 -12.48 -18.87
C GLY A 74 -12.49 -12.15 -19.35
N VAL A 75 -13.48 -12.84 -18.80
CA VAL A 75 -14.90 -12.72 -19.19
C VAL A 75 -15.44 -11.28 -19.03
N ALA A 76 -14.98 -10.54 -18.03
CA ALA A 76 -15.42 -9.15 -17.84
C ALA A 76 -14.95 -8.26 -19.01
N ALA A 77 -13.71 -8.42 -19.44
CA ALA A 77 -13.18 -7.68 -20.59
C ALA A 77 -13.89 -8.08 -21.89
N GLU A 78 -14.17 -9.38 -22.09
CA GLU A 78 -14.93 -9.87 -23.27
C GLU A 78 -16.32 -9.26 -23.34
N ARG A 79 -17.03 -9.18 -22.21
CA ARG A 79 -18.36 -8.54 -22.12
C ARG A 79 -18.31 -7.05 -22.46
N LEU A 80 -17.31 -6.33 -21.92
CA LEU A 80 -17.12 -4.93 -22.22
C LEU A 80 -16.85 -4.71 -23.72
N LEU A 81 -15.96 -5.50 -24.33
CA LEU A 81 -15.66 -5.42 -25.77
C LEU A 81 -16.90 -5.75 -26.61
N ALA A 82 -17.68 -6.78 -26.24
CA ALA A 82 -18.93 -7.12 -26.91
C ALA A 82 -19.99 -6.02 -26.78
N ALA A 83 -19.96 -5.23 -25.70
CA ALA A 83 -20.84 -4.08 -25.49
C ALA A 83 -20.33 -2.79 -26.17
N GLY A 84 -19.25 -2.85 -26.94
CA GLY A 84 -18.72 -1.72 -27.70
C GLY A 84 -17.65 -0.90 -26.95
N ALA A 85 -17.00 -1.45 -25.93
CA ALA A 85 -15.82 -0.81 -25.34
C ALA A 85 -14.69 -0.72 -26.37
N VAL A 86 -14.07 0.47 -26.47
CA VAL A 86 -12.96 0.74 -27.39
C VAL A 86 -11.65 0.68 -26.62
N ALA A 87 -10.79 -0.26 -26.98
CA ALA A 87 -9.48 -0.38 -26.35
C ALA A 87 -8.52 0.71 -26.86
N ASP A 88 -7.87 1.41 -25.94
CA ASP A 88 -6.70 2.25 -26.18
C ASP A 88 -5.40 1.43 -26.04
N ALA A 89 -4.23 2.05 -26.17
CA ALA A 89 -2.94 1.36 -26.04
C ALA A 89 -2.71 0.81 -24.62
N CYS A 90 -3.20 1.51 -23.57
CA CYS A 90 -3.14 1.03 -22.19
C CYS A 90 -4.00 -0.23 -22.00
N ALA A 91 -5.23 -0.24 -22.52
CA ALA A 91 -6.12 -1.39 -22.48
C ALA A 91 -5.56 -2.57 -23.29
N ALA A 92 -5.01 -2.34 -24.48
CA ALA A 92 -4.40 -3.38 -25.30
C ALA A 92 -3.19 -4.02 -24.59
N ALA A 93 -2.38 -3.23 -23.91
CA ALA A 93 -1.26 -3.72 -23.08
C ALA A 93 -1.74 -4.49 -21.85
N HIS A 94 -2.78 -3.99 -21.15
CA HIS A 94 -3.39 -4.64 -19.98
C HIS A 94 -4.04 -5.99 -20.32
N LEU A 95 -4.68 -6.08 -21.45
CA LEU A 95 -5.37 -7.29 -21.91
C LEU A 95 -4.42 -8.29 -22.59
N ASP A 96 -3.13 -7.98 -22.65
CA ASP A 96 -2.10 -8.77 -23.34
C ASP A 96 -2.50 -9.10 -24.80
N LYS A 97 -2.87 -8.05 -25.56
CA LYS A 97 -3.31 -8.14 -26.95
C LYS A 97 -2.26 -7.51 -27.90
N PRO A 98 -1.12 -8.19 -28.14
CA PRO A 98 0.01 -7.61 -28.87
C PRO A 98 -0.36 -7.22 -30.31
N GLU A 99 -1.24 -7.98 -31.01
CA GLU A 99 -1.65 -7.65 -32.38
C GLU A 99 -2.51 -6.39 -32.43
N LEU A 100 -3.42 -6.22 -31.44
CA LEU A 100 -4.22 -5.00 -31.31
C LEU A 100 -3.31 -3.80 -30.98
N LEU A 101 -2.39 -3.95 -30.04
CA LEU A 101 -1.42 -2.92 -29.67
C LEU A 101 -0.58 -2.51 -30.89
N ALA A 102 -0.03 -3.46 -31.64
CA ALA A 102 0.73 -3.18 -32.86
C ALA A 102 -0.09 -2.40 -33.90
N SER A 103 -1.38 -2.77 -34.08
CA SER A 103 -2.28 -2.06 -34.98
C SER A 103 -2.55 -0.62 -34.53
N LEU A 104 -2.76 -0.40 -33.22
CA LEU A 104 -2.98 0.92 -32.65
C LEU A 104 -1.74 1.82 -32.81
N LEU A 105 -0.53 1.28 -32.54
CA LEU A 105 0.74 1.99 -32.69
C LEU A 105 1.08 2.29 -34.15
N ALA A 106 0.75 1.38 -35.08
CA ALA A 106 0.92 1.61 -36.51
C ALA A 106 -0.01 2.69 -37.05
N ALA A 107 -1.23 2.78 -36.54
CA ALA A 107 -2.19 3.82 -36.90
C ALA A 107 -1.79 5.20 -36.35
N ASP A 108 -1.23 5.23 -35.13
CA ASP A 108 -0.79 6.46 -34.46
C ASP A 108 0.36 6.14 -33.48
N ALA A 109 1.60 6.38 -33.87
CA ALA A 109 2.78 6.13 -33.06
C ALA A 109 2.80 6.95 -31.73
N SER A 110 2.05 8.05 -31.64
CA SER A 110 1.98 8.85 -30.40
C SER A 110 1.30 8.09 -29.26
N ARG A 111 0.53 7.05 -29.56
CA ARG A 111 -0.18 6.20 -28.57
C ARG A 111 0.77 5.46 -27.62
N VAL A 112 2.03 5.31 -27.98
CA VAL A 112 3.05 4.77 -27.08
C VAL A 112 3.20 5.61 -25.80
N ARG A 113 2.80 6.89 -25.84
CA ARG A 113 2.83 7.85 -24.73
C ARG A 113 1.44 8.19 -24.18
N GLU A 114 0.40 7.46 -24.59
CA GLU A 114 -0.95 7.63 -24.01
C GLU A 114 -0.89 7.53 -22.48
N ARG A 115 -1.84 8.17 -21.80
CA ARG A 115 -1.99 8.13 -20.34
C ARG A 115 -3.33 7.51 -19.96
N GLY A 116 -3.28 6.46 -19.17
CA GLY A 116 -4.42 5.78 -18.56
C GLY A 116 -4.68 6.24 -17.13
N GLY A 117 -5.30 5.35 -16.33
CA GLY A 117 -5.51 5.61 -14.89
C GLY A 117 -4.21 5.92 -14.16
N ASP A 118 -4.27 6.79 -13.14
CA ASP A 118 -3.12 7.34 -12.42
C ASP A 118 -2.07 8.04 -13.31
N GLY A 119 -2.41 8.32 -14.56
CA GLY A 119 -1.45 8.85 -15.53
C GLY A 119 -0.39 7.84 -15.98
N GLN A 120 -0.65 6.57 -15.85
CA GLN A 120 0.20 5.48 -16.28
C GLN A 120 0.34 5.42 -17.82
N THR A 121 1.53 5.08 -18.33
CA THR A 121 1.75 4.81 -19.76
C THR A 121 1.37 3.37 -20.11
N PRO A 122 1.23 3.01 -21.41
CA PRO A 122 0.98 1.62 -21.81
C PRO A 122 2.00 0.62 -21.24
N LEU A 123 3.26 1.05 -21.01
CA LEU A 123 4.30 0.20 -20.41
C LEU A 123 3.97 -0.24 -18.97
N HIS A 124 3.30 0.62 -18.18
CA HIS A 124 2.83 0.26 -16.83
C HIS A 124 1.76 -0.84 -16.83
N PHE A 125 0.98 -0.93 -17.91
CA PHE A 125 -0.08 -1.91 -18.09
C PHE A 125 0.42 -3.24 -18.69
N ALA A 126 1.65 -3.31 -19.22
CA ALA A 126 2.18 -4.48 -19.90
C ALA A 126 2.09 -5.77 -19.05
N ARG A 127 1.68 -6.88 -19.69
CA ARG A 127 1.48 -8.18 -19.05
C ARG A 127 2.39 -9.28 -19.60
N SER A 128 3.16 -9.00 -20.67
CA SER A 128 4.11 -9.94 -21.26
C SER A 128 5.33 -9.22 -21.81
N ARG A 129 6.44 -9.96 -21.93
CA ARG A 129 7.66 -9.45 -22.59
C ARG A 129 7.39 -9.01 -24.02
N ARG A 130 6.52 -9.73 -24.74
CA ARG A 130 6.14 -9.38 -26.12
C ARG A 130 5.50 -7.99 -26.20
N VAL A 131 4.60 -7.66 -25.27
CA VAL A 131 3.99 -6.32 -25.20
C VAL A 131 5.03 -5.27 -24.83
N ILE A 132 5.93 -5.57 -23.88
CA ILE A 132 7.06 -4.69 -23.54
C ILE A 132 7.91 -4.40 -24.77
N ASP A 133 8.33 -5.43 -25.50
CA ASP A 133 9.17 -5.27 -26.69
C ASP A 133 8.51 -4.42 -27.75
N LEU A 134 7.22 -4.66 -28.05
CA LEU A 134 6.45 -3.82 -28.99
C LEU A 134 6.41 -2.35 -28.59
N LEU A 135 6.26 -2.07 -27.30
CA LEU A 135 6.24 -0.70 -26.78
C LEU A 135 7.63 -0.06 -26.86
N LEU A 136 8.69 -0.80 -26.53
CA LEU A 136 10.06 -0.31 -26.61
C LEU A 136 10.49 -0.05 -28.06
N ASP A 137 10.13 -0.95 -28.97
CA ASP A 137 10.38 -0.79 -30.42
C ASP A 137 9.63 0.44 -30.99
N ALA A 138 8.47 0.79 -30.41
CA ALA A 138 7.72 1.99 -30.72
C ALA A 138 8.23 3.26 -30.01
N GLY A 139 9.31 3.16 -29.22
CA GLY A 139 9.93 4.28 -28.54
C GLY A 139 9.30 4.63 -27.19
N ALA A 140 8.77 3.64 -26.45
CA ALA A 140 8.36 3.84 -25.06
C ALA A 140 9.55 4.26 -24.20
N ASP A 141 9.35 5.22 -23.32
CA ASP A 141 10.33 5.63 -22.32
C ASP A 141 10.27 4.65 -21.15
N LEU A 142 11.38 3.92 -20.91
CA LEU A 142 11.52 2.94 -19.83
C LEU A 142 11.34 3.57 -18.44
N ASP A 143 11.73 4.83 -18.28
CA ASP A 143 11.75 5.56 -17.02
C ASP A 143 10.59 6.56 -16.89
N ALA A 144 9.63 6.52 -17.84
CA ALA A 144 8.42 7.32 -17.73
C ALA A 144 7.69 7.02 -16.42
N ARG A 145 7.40 8.08 -15.66
CA ARG A 145 6.68 7.98 -14.39
C ARG A 145 5.19 8.24 -14.59
N ASP A 146 4.36 7.54 -13.82
CA ASP A 146 2.95 7.88 -13.67
C ASP A 146 2.78 9.18 -12.89
N VAL A 147 1.56 9.73 -12.90
CA VAL A 147 1.28 11.05 -12.32
C VAL A 147 1.00 10.96 -10.82
N ASP A 148 0.22 9.94 -10.39
CA ASP A 148 -0.22 9.87 -9.01
C ASP A 148 0.90 9.35 -8.08
N HIS A 149 1.54 8.25 -8.41
CA HIS A 149 2.55 7.62 -7.55
C HIS A 149 3.99 7.96 -7.93
N ARG A 150 4.20 8.70 -9.03
CA ARG A 150 5.54 9.14 -9.52
C ARG A 150 6.50 7.97 -9.71
N ALA A 151 5.95 6.82 -10.10
CA ALA A 151 6.64 5.54 -10.22
C ALA A 151 6.80 5.11 -11.70
N THR A 152 7.87 4.39 -11.99
CA THR A 152 8.10 3.78 -13.29
C THR A 152 7.31 2.48 -13.45
N ALA A 153 7.22 1.98 -14.68
CA ALA A 153 6.58 0.68 -14.94
C ALA A 153 7.24 -0.47 -14.17
N ALA A 154 8.57 -0.48 -14.03
CA ALA A 154 9.29 -1.51 -13.29
C ALA A 154 8.95 -1.49 -11.78
N GLU A 155 8.82 -0.31 -11.18
CA GLU A 155 8.44 -0.13 -9.78
C GLU A 155 6.99 -0.59 -9.51
N TRP A 156 6.06 -0.32 -10.44
CA TRP A 156 4.68 -0.81 -10.39
C TRP A 156 4.58 -2.34 -10.50
N MET A 157 5.48 -2.98 -11.22
CA MET A 157 5.48 -4.43 -11.43
C MET A 157 5.90 -5.23 -10.19
N LEU A 158 6.35 -4.58 -9.11
CA LEU A 158 6.57 -5.22 -7.80
C LEU A 158 5.25 -5.57 -7.08
N ASP A 159 4.10 -5.06 -7.54
CA ASP A 159 2.79 -5.33 -6.93
C ASP A 159 2.45 -6.83 -6.99
N ARG A 160 2.49 -7.47 -5.83
CA ARG A 160 2.14 -8.89 -5.64
C ARG A 160 0.64 -9.12 -5.45
N SER A 161 -0.13 -8.08 -5.13
CA SER A 161 -1.57 -8.19 -4.84
C SER A 161 -2.41 -8.43 -6.09
N ARG A 162 -1.90 -8.01 -7.25
CA ARG A 162 -2.56 -8.17 -8.56
C ARG A 162 -2.20 -9.48 -9.28
N GLY A 163 -1.68 -10.47 -8.54
CA GLY A 163 -1.28 -11.78 -9.07
C GLY A 163 0.23 -11.90 -9.26
N ALA A 164 0.75 -13.12 -9.13
CA ALA A 164 2.19 -13.45 -9.07
C ALA A 164 2.97 -13.21 -10.38
N GLY A 165 2.45 -12.43 -11.31
CA GLY A 165 2.86 -12.49 -12.70
C GLY A 165 3.76 -11.38 -13.22
N ARG A 166 4.08 -10.33 -12.43
CA ARG A 166 4.80 -9.19 -13.03
C ARG A 166 6.20 -8.91 -12.49
N TYR A 167 6.63 -9.65 -11.50
CA TYR A 167 7.97 -9.50 -10.93
C TYR A 167 9.08 -9.82 -11.94
N ASP A 168 8.89 -10.85 -12.74
CA ASP A 168 9.79 -11.21 -13.85
C ASP A 168 9.81 -10.15 -14.98
N LEU A 169 8.72 -9.39 -15.13
CA LEU A 169 8.66 -8.26 -16.06
C LEU A 169 9.38 -7.04 -15.51
N ALA A 170 9.37 -6.79 -14.19
CA ALA A 170 10.20 -5.77 -13.57
C ALA A 170 11.69 -6.05 -13.81
N GLN A 171 12.10 -7.31 -13.57
CA GLN A 171 13.44 -7.79 -13.87
C GLN A 171 13.79 -7.56 -15.34
N TYR A 172 12.88 -7.96 -16.24
CA TYR A 172 13.08 -7.80 -17.69
C TYR A 172 13.23 -6.34 -18.11
N LEU A 173 12.43 -5.42 -17.54
CA LEU A 173 12.57 -3.99 -17.83
C LEU A 173 13.93 -3.44 -17.41
N VAL A 174 14.44 -3.85 -16.25
CA VAL A 174 15.78 -3.44 -15.80
C VAL A 174 16.87 -4.05 -16.68
N GLU A 175 16.73 -5.31 -17.15
CA GLU A 175 17.63 -5.93 -18.15
C GLU A 175 17.61 -5.19 -19.49
N ARG A 176 16.45 -4.58 -19.86
CA ARG A 176 16.31 -3.76 -21.07
C ARG A 176 16.80 -2.32 -20.88
N GLY A 177 17.29 -1.96 -19.70
CA GLY A 177 17.91 -0.67 -19.40
C GLY A 177 17.08 0.32 -18.58
N ALA A 178 15.95 -0.10 -18.02
CA ALA A 178 15.22 0.73 -17.05
C ALA A 178 16.07 1.03 -15.81
N SER A 179 15.99 2.25 -15.32
CA SER A 179 16.70 2.67 -14.11
C SER A 179 16.13 1.94 -12.88
N ALA A 180 17.03 1.46 -12.02
CA ALA A 180 16.65 0.90 -10.72
C ALA A 180 17.21 1.78 -9.61
N ASP A 181 16.36 2.15 -8.66
CA ASP A 181 16.81 2.73 -7.39
C ASP A 181 17.18 1.63 -6.39
N ILE A 182 17.63 2.03 -5.18
CA ILE A 182 18.05 1.07 -4.16
C ILE A 182 16.92 0.12 -3.73
N MET A 183 15.65 0.57 -3.71
CA MET A 183 14.49 -0.26 -3.35
C MET A 183 14.20 -1.30 -4.43
N LEU A 184 14.13 -0.88 -5.70
CA LEU A 184 13.90 -1.78 -6.82
C LEU A 184 15.05 -2.78 -6.97
N ALA A 185 16.30 -2.32 -6.89
CA ALA A 185 17.48 -3.18 -6.95
C ALA A 185 17.50 -4.23 -5.82
N SER A 186 17.10 -3.83 -4.59
CA SER A 186 16.97 -4.72 -3.44
C SER A 186 15.86 -5.75 -3.63
N ALA A 187 14.70 -5.31 -4.15
CA ALA A 187 13.56 -6.19 -4.42
C ALA A 187 13.86 -7.21 -5.53
N LEU A 188 14.70 -6.85 -6.49
CA LEU A 188 15.09 -7.72 -7.62
C LEU A 188 16.36 -8.55 -7.34
N GLY A 189 16.97 -8.43 -6.16
CA GLY A 189 18.19 -9.17 -5.81
C GLY A 189 19.42 -8.80 -6.65
N ARG A 190 19.50 -7.57 -7.14
CA ARG A 190 20.59 -7.05 -7.97
C ARG A 190 21.79 -6.64 -7.12
N THR A 191 22.44 -7.63 -6.52
CA THR A 191 23.50 -7.45 -5.51
C THR A 191 24.61 -6.50 -5.98
N ASP A 192 25.09 -6.65 -7.20
CA ASP A 192 26.18 -5.81 -7.73
C ASP A 192 25.75 -4.33 -7.86
N ASP A 193 24.53 -4.09 -8.32
CA ASP A 193 23.98 -2.73 -8.43
C ASP A 193 23.81 -2.10 -7.06
N VAL A 194 23.27 -2.84 -6.09
CA VAL A 194 23.11 -2.41 -4.69
C VAL A 194 24.47 -2.04 -4.09
N VAL A 195 25.48 -2.90 -4.24
CA VAL A 195 26.83 -2.63 -3.73
C VAL A 195 27.43 -1.41 -4.42
N ALA A 196 27.25 -1.27 -5.74
CA ALA A 196 27.73 -0.10 -6.48
C ALA A 196 27.06 1.21 -6.01
N MET A 197 25.77 1.18 -5.69
CA MET A 197 25.04 2.32 -5.11
C MET A 197 25.56 2.66 -3.71
N LEU A 198 25.71 1.67 -2.82
CA LEU A 198 26.16 1.86 -1.45
C LEU A 198 27.62 2.30 -1.34
N ARG A 199 28.49 1.93 -2.27
CA ARG A 199 29.87 2.47 -2.35
C ARG A 199 29.90 3.94 -2.69
N ARG A 200 28.92 4.43 -3.43
CA ARG A 200 28.79 5.87 -3.76
C ARG A 200 28.11 6.64 -2.67
N ASP A 201 27.07 6.06 -2.08
CA ASP A 201 26.26 6.70 -1.04
C ASP A 201 25.74 5.65 -0.04
N PRO A 202 26.45 5.42 1.08
CA PRO A 202 25.97 4.50 2.14
C PRO A 202 24.68 4.96 2.81
N ALA A 203 24.33 6.26 2.75
CA ALA A 203 23.12 6.81 3.35
C ALA A 203 21.84 6.28 2.70
N LEU A 204 21.94 5.68 1.51
CA LEU A 204 20.81 5.01 0.87
C LEU A 204 20.19 3.88 1.74
N LEU A 205 20.93 3.34 2.72
CA LEU A 205 20.39 2.36 3.68
C LEU A 205 19.39 2.98 4.68
N ASP A 206 19.36 4.30 4.82
CA ASP A 206 18.38 4.99 5.65
C ASP A 206 17.09 5.34 4.91
N GLU A 207 17.04 5.13 3.60
CA GLU A 207 15.82 5.34 2.85
C GLU A 207 14.73 4.38 3.32
N GLN A 208 13.50 4.87 3.32
CA GLN A 208 12.33 4.11 3.75
C GLN A 208 11.13 4.41 2.84
N THR A 209 10.40 3.36 2.51
CA THR A 209 9.13 3.52 1.81
C THR A 209 8.17 4.41 2.60
N GLY A 210 7.43 5.27 1.90
CA GLY A 210 6.53 6.24 2.53
C GLY A 210 7.20 7.45 3.18
N ARG A 211 8.54 7.64 2.98
CA ARG A 211 9.30 8.76 3.52
C ARG A 211 10.25 9.36 2.49
N GLY A 212 10.74 10.58 2.77
CA GLY A 212 11.67 11.28 1.91
C GLY A 212 11.13 11.37 0.48
N ARG A 213 11.87 10.88 -0.49
CA ARG A 213 11.44 10.87 -1.90
C ARG A 213 10.25 9.95 -2.19
N TYR A 214 9.93 9.03 -1.29
CA TYR A 214 8.80 8.11 -1.39
C TYR A 214 7.58 8.55 -0.56
N ALA A 215 7.66 9.72 0.08
CA ALA A 215 6.55 10.28 0.83
C ALA A 215 5.40 10.71 -0.08
N GLU A 216 4.24 10.90 0.51
CA GLU A 216 3.13 11.61 -0.13
C GLU A 216 3.58 13.03 -0.54
N MET A 217 3.16 13.46 -1.73
CA MET A 217 3.43 14.81 -2.26
C MET A 217 2.17 15.35 -2.94
N PRO A 218 1.22 15.89 -2.17
CA PRO A 218 -0.05 16.33 -2.72
C PRO A 218 0.10 17.25 -3.96
N PRO A 219 -0.72 17.08 -5.01
CA PRO A 219 -1.88 16.18 -5.07
C PRO A 219 -1.56 14.70 -5.30
N SER A 220 -0.28 14.33 -5.56
CA SER A 220 0.18 12.95 -5.74
C SER A 220 0.15 12.18 -4.42
N SER A 221 -0.25 10.91 -4.48
CA SER A 221 -0.23 9.97 -3.38
C SER A 221 1.20 9.58 -2.98
N TYR A 222 1.31 8.70 -1.98
CA TYR A 222 2.57 8.03 -1.68
C TYR A 222 3.14 7.34 -2.93
N HIS A 223 4.47 7.28 -3.02
CA HIS A 223 5.14 6.48 -4.03
C HIS A 223 4.62 5.04 -4.02
N ILE A 224 4.59 4.38 -5.20
CA ILE A 224 3.99 3.04 -5.35
C ILE A 224 4.55 2.00 -4.37
N TYR A 225 5.78 2.14 -3.92
CA TYR A 225 6.39 1.24 -2.93
C TYR A 225 5.64 1.17 -1.61
N PHE A 226 4.93 2.24 -1.21
CA PHE A 226 4.08 2.20 -0.02
C PHE A 226 3.01 1.10 -0.12
N TRP A 227 2.48 0.90 -1.32
CA TRP A 227 1.42 -0.06 -1.60
C TRP A 227 1.94 -1.45 -2.00
N THR A 228 3.08 -1.52 -2.67
CA THR A 228 3.62 -2.77 -3.23
C THR A 228 4.60 -3.48 -2.28
N ILE A 229 5.33 -2.73 -1.47
CA ILE A 229 6.33 -3.24 -0.52
C ILE A 229 5.83 -3.11 0.91
N GLY A 230 5.11 -2.03 1.23
CA GLY A 230 4.64 -1.69 2.56
C GLY A 230 5.26 -0.40 3.09
N SER A 231 4.75 0.09 4.22
CA SER A 231 5.23 1.32 4.85
C SER A 231 6.53 1.12 5.62
N SER A 232 7.39 2.15 5.61
CA SER A 232 8.61 2.25 6.42
C SER A 232 9.59 1.08 6.25
N ARG A 233 9.68 0.50 5.06
CA ARG A 233 10.63 -0.58 4.73
C ARG A 233 11.94 0.02 4.23
N SER A 234 13.05 -0.36 4.86
CA SER A 234 14.42 -0.03 4.40
C SER A 234 14.85 -0.96 3.26
N PRO A 235 15.93 -0.65 2.51
CA PRO A 235 16.48 -1.57 1.51
C PRO A 235 16.82 -2.96 2.05
N MET A 236 17.30 -3.07 3.31
CA MET A 236 17.54 -4.35 3.97
C MET A 236 16.24 -5.10 4.25
N ASP A 237 15.18 -4.41 4.69
CA ASP A 237 13.86 -5.01 4.87
C ASP A 237 13.32 -5.53 3.53
N VAL A 238 13.51 -4.77 2.44
CA VAL A 238 13.08 -5.14 1.09
C VAL A 238 13.82 -6.39 0.59
N ALA A 239 15.16 -6.41 0.67
CA ALA A 239 15.93 -7.58 0.28
C ALA A 239 15.49 -8.85 1.04
N ALA A 240 15.29 -8.74 2.35
CA ALA A 240 14.80 -9.85 3.18
C ALA A 240 13.37 -10.27 2.84
N GLN A 241 12.46 -9.32 2.56
CA GLN A 241 11.06 -9.57 2.20
C GLN A 241 10.93 -10.33 0.88
N PHE A 242 11.81 -10.04 -0.07
CA PHE A 242 11.84 -10.69 -1.38
C PHE A 242 12.74 -11.94 -1.44
N GLY A 243 13.40 -12.29 -0.32
CA GLY A 243 14.19 -13.53 -0.19
C GLY A 243 15.60 -13.46 -0.79
N HIS A 244 16.17 -12.25 -0.88
CA HIS A 244 17.52 -12.02 -1.45
C HIS A 244 18.58 -11.95 -0.36
N ASP A 245 18.89 -13.11 0.25
CA ASP A 245 19.82 -13.21 1.37
C ASP A 245 21.26 -12.78 0.99
N ASP A 246 21.72 -13.06 -0.23
CA ASP A 246 23.03 -12.61 -0.72
C ASP A 246 23.10 -11.09 -0.83
N THR A 247 22.04 -10.45 -1.31
CA THR A 247 21.95 -8.99 -1.39
C THR A 247 21.93 -8.37 0.01
N LEU A 248 21.15 -8.95 0.92
CA LEU A 248 21.14 -8.53 2.31
C LEU A 248 22.53 -8.67 2.97
N ALA A 249 23.19 -9.79 2.77
CA ALA A 249 24.54 -10.02 3.30
C ALA A 249 25.54 -8.99 2.76
N ALA A 250 25.43 -8.63 1.48
CA ALA A 250 26.28 -7.62 0.84
C ALA A 250 26.01 -6.18 1.35
N MET A 251 24.83 -5.89 1.89
CA MET A 251 24.49 -4.59 2.50
C MET A 251 25.07 -4.43 3.91
N LEU A 252 25.20 -5.52 4.68
CA LEU A 252 25.58 -5.47 6.10
C LEU A 252 26.93 -4.75 6.37
N PRO A 253 27.98 -4.84 5.53
CA PRO A 253 29.22 -4.08 5.73
C PRO A 253 29.05 -2.56 5.68
N PHE A 254 28.02 -2.08 4.97
CA PHE A 254 27.71 -0.63 4.84
C PHE A 254 26.78 -0.15 5.96
N ALA A 255 26.09 -1.06 6.66
CA ALA A 255 25.10 -0.70 7.67
C ALA A 255 25.77 -0.27 8.99
N THR A 256 25.29 0.80 9.58
CA THR A 256 25.66 1.25 10.93
C THR A 256 25.12 0.27 12.00
N PRO A 257 25.68 0.28 13.23
CA PRO A 257 25.11 -0.52 14.32
C PRO A 257 23.62 -0.26 14.58
N VAL A 258 23.18 1.01 14.49
CA VAL A 258 21.78 1.42 14.65
C VAL A 258 20.89 0.78 13.56
N GLN A 259 21.32 0.85 12.30
CA GLN A 259 20.57 0.23 11.19
C GLN A 259 20.47 -1.28 11.34
N ARG A 260 21.56 -1.94 11.75
CA ARG A 260 21.56 -3.40 12.05
C ARG A 260 20.64 -3.74 13.22
N LEU A 261 20.63 -2.92 14.28
CA LEU A 261 19.72 -3.12 15.43
C LEU A 261 18.26 -2.99 15.02
N ARG A 262 17.91 -1.91 14.30
CA ARG A 262 16.55 -1.70 13.80
C ARG A 262 16.09 -2.83 12.88
N PHE A 263 16.97 -3.28 11.98
CA PHE A 263 16.68 -4.41 11.10
C PHE A 263 16.45 -5.72 11.88
N ALA A 264 17.33 -6.05 12.85
CA ALA A 264 17.17 -7.24 13.71
C ALA A 264 15.84 -7.19 14.47
N CYS A 265 15.48 -6.03 15.05
CA CYS A 265 14.22 -5.86 15.77
C CYS A 265 13.01 -6.08 14.83
N ARG A 266 13.00 -5.52 13.63
CA ARG A 266 11.92 -5.71 12.66
C ARG A 266 11.75 -7.15 12.20
N ARG A 267 12.85 -7.92 12.20
CA ARG A 267 12.81 -9.36 11.88
C ARG A 267 12.39 -10.22 13.08
N GLY A 268 12.19 -9.63 14.26
CA GLY A 268 11.98 -10.36 15.50
C GLY A 268 13.20 -11.16 15.93
N ASP A 269 14.39 -10.85 15.39
CA ASP A 269 15.65 -11.54 15.71
C ASP A 269 16.22 -11.00 17.03
N ALA A 270 15.64 -11.47 18.14
CA ALA A 270 16.00 -11.06 19.48
C ALA A 270 17.45 -11.45 19.85
N GLU A 271 17.95 -12.57 19.32
CA GLU A 271 19.32 -13.00 19.56
C GLU A 271 20.31 -12.02 18.96
N ARG A 272 20.12 -11.68 17.69
CA ARG A 272 20.95 -10.72 16.97
C ARG A 272 20.90 -9.33 17.60
N ALA A 273 19.68 -8.85 17.95
CA ALA A 273 19.49 -7.56 18.58
C ALA A 273 20.23 -7.48 19.92
N ARG A 274 20.10 -8.50 20.78
CA ARG A 274 20.80 -8.55 22.06
C ARG A 274 22.32 -8.74 21.90
N ALA A 275 22.79 -9.43 20.84
CA ALA A 275 24.21 -9.53 20.51
C ALA A 275 24.80 -8.15 20.21
N LEU A 276 24.15 -7.35 19.37
CA LEU A 276 24.57 -5.99 19.07
C LEU A 276 24.68 -5.11 20.33
N LEU A 277 23.73 -5.26 21.28
CA LEU A 277 23.77 -4.52 22.53
C LEU A 277 24.83 -5.03 23.53
N ARG A 278 25.26 -6.29 23.43
CA ARG A 278 26.44 -6.77 24.19
C ARG A 278 27.73 -6.17 23.65
N ASP A 279 27.82 -6.03 22.32
CA ASP A 279 28.99 -5.45 21.66
C ASP A 279 29.06 -3.92 21.86
N GLU A 280 27.90 -3.25 21.87
CA GLU A 280 27.76 -1.80 22.05
C GLU A 280 26.67 -1.49 23.12
N PRO A 281 26.96 -1.57 24.42
CA PRO A 281 25.94 -1.40 25.48
C PRO A 281 25.25 -0.04 25.51
N GLY A 282 25.87 0.99 24.95
CA GLY A 282 25.28 2.34 24.83
C GLY A 282 24.43 2.58 23.59
N LEU A 283 24.25 1.58 22.72
CA LEU A 283 23.66 1.76 21.40
C LEU A 283 22.23 2.32 21.47
N VAL A 284 21.37 1.80 22.36
CA VAL A 284 19.99 2.31 22.49
C VAL A 284 19.97 3.76 23.03
N ALA A 285 20.85 4.07 23.98
CA ALA A 285 20.95 5.44 24.50
C ALA A 285 21.50 6.45 23.47
N SER A 286 22.17 5.98 22.42
CA SER A 286 22.69 6.81 21.32
C SER A 286 21.71 6.98 20.16
N LEU A 287 20.52 6.32 20.21
CA LEU A 287 19.50 6.47 19.17
C LEU A 287 19.06 7.92 19.04
N ALA A 288 19.04 8.41 17.81
CA ALA A 288 18.41 9.70 17.53
C ALA A 288 16.88 9.59 17.73
N PRO A 289 16.19 10.71 18.04
CA PRO A 289 14.73 10.67 18.21
C PRO A 289 14.00 9.95 17.07
N ASN A 290 14.43 10.17 15.83
CA ASN A 290 13.81 9.55 14.66
C ASN A 290 14.04 8.03 14.58
N ASP A 291 15.06 7.47 15.25
CA ASP A 291 15.31 6.03 15.27
C ASP A 291 14.28 5.29 16.14
N HIS A 292 13.81 5.94 17.21
CA HIS A 292 12.75 5.41 18.09
C HIS A 292 11.42 5.24 17.36
N ARG A 293 11.20 5.97 16.27
CA ARG A 293 10.01 5.81 15.41
C ARG A 293 9.85 4.38 14.87
N ALA A 294 10.90 3.58 14.88
CA ALA A 294 10.84 2.18 14.46
C ALA A 294 9.75 1.36 15.19
N VAL A 295 9.46 1.68 16.47
CA VAL A 295 8.36 1.03 17.23
C VAL A 295 7.01 1.38 16.62
N THR A 296 6.78 2.66 16.34
CA THR A 296 5.54 3.16 15.74
C THR A 296 5.33 2.59 14.33
N ASP A 297 6.42 2.49 13.54
CA ASP A 297 6.38 1.87 12.22
C ASP A 297 6.08 0.36 12.29
N ALA A 298 6.63 -0.34 13.29
CA ALA A 298 6.32 -1.75 13.52
C ALA A 298 4.85 -1.93 13.92
N ALA A 299 4.34 -1.06 14.79
CA ALA A 299 2.94 -1.05 15.20
C ALA A 299 2.00 -0.78 14.01
N TRP A 300 2.34 0.18 13.13
CA TRP A 300 1.60 0.46 11.89
C TRP A 300 1.58 -0.73 10.93
N ASN A 301 2.66 -1.50 10.88
CA ASN A 301 2.75 -2.70 10.04
C ASN A 301 2.15 -3.96 10.69
N GLY A 302 1.62 -3.88 11.91
CA GLY A 302 1.06 -5.02 12.65
C GLY A 302 2.11 -5.99 13.21
N ASP A 303 3.39 -5.61 13.25
CA ASP A 303 4.53 -6.45 13.65
C ASP A 303 4.65 -6.51 15.19
N ALA A 304 3.73 -7.23 15.87
CA ALA A 304 3.67 -7.29 17.32
C ALA A 304 4.96 -7.80 17.98
N ALA A 305 5.64 -8.76 17.36
CA ALA A 305 6.91 -9.29 17.85
C ALA A 305 8.03 -8.23 17.82
N ALA A 306 8.08 -7.43 16.75
CA ALA A 306 9.03 -6.32 16.64
C ALA A 306 8.72 -5.22 17.67
N VAL A 307 7.44 -4.88 17.85
CA VAL A 307 6.99 -3.92 18.87
C VAL A 307 7.45 -4.37 20.27
N ALA A 308 7.14 -5.60 20.64
CA ALA A 308 7.51 -6.13 21.96
C ALA A 308 9.04 -6.13 22.18
N LEU A 309 9.81 -6.58 21.17
CA LEU A 309 11.27 -6.60 21.26
C LEU A 309 11.87 -5.20 21.38
N MET A 310 11.41 -4.24 20.58
CA MET A 310 11.91 -2.86 20.65
C MET A 310 11.62 -2.22 22.00
N LEU A 311 10.42 -2.45 22.58
CA LEU A 311 10.07 -1.95 23.91
C LEU A 311 10.92 -2.59 25.00
N GLU A 312 11.18 -3.92 24.92
CA GLU A 312 12.09 -4.62 25.82
C GLU A 312 13.50 -4.00 25.80
N LEU A 313 13.97 -3.62 24.63
CA LEU A 313 15.30 -3.03 24.44
C LEU A 313 15.37 -1.54 24.80
N GLY A 314 14.24 -0.89 25.10
CA GLY A 314 14.21 0.50 25.57
C GLY A 314 13.97 1.54 24.46
N PHE A 315 13.39 1.15 23.32
CA PHE A 315 12.91 2.13 22.35
C PHE A 315 11.71 2.91 22.90
N ASP A 316 11.61 4.19 22.55
CA ASP A 316 10.54 5.07 22.99
C ASP A 316 9.29 4.91 22.10
N PRO A 317 8.13 4.45 22.63
CA PRO A 317 6.90 4.32 21.85
C PRO A 317 6.16 5.63 21.58
N ALA A 318 6.62 6.75 22.16
CA ALA A 318 5.96 8.05 22.03
C ALA A 318 6.27 8.76 20.71
N MET A 319 7.33 8.33 19.99
CA MET A 319 7.71 8.97 18.73
C MET A 319 6.60 8.83 17.67
N PRO A 320 6.11 9.96 17.11
CA PRO A 320 5.02 9.93 16.15
C PRO A 320 5.44 9.28 14.83
N GLY A 321 4.53 8.48 14.28
CA GLY A 321 4.68 7.77 13.02
C GLY A 321 3.76 8.29 11.94
N HIS A 322 2.98 7.37 11.35
CA HIS A 322 1.97 7.67 10.35
C HIS A 322 0.87 8.55 10.95
N ASP A 323 0.40 9.53 10.20
CA ASP A 323 -0.62 10.52 10.61
C ASP A 323 -0.36 11.15 12.01
N ALA A 324 0.93 11.31 12.34
CA ALA A 324 1.38 11.82 13.63
C ALA A 324 0.90 11.02 14.85
N GLY A 325 0.42 9.79 14.66
CA GLY A 325 0.03 8.87 15.73
C GLY A 325 1.23 8.23 16.41
N THR A 326 1.14 7.95 17.72
CA THR A 326 2.13 7.18 18.48
C THR A 326 1.99 5.67 18.19
N ALA A 327 2.90 4.86 18.71
CA ALA A 327 2.82 3.40 18.58
C ALA A 327 1.46 2.83 19.03
N LEU A 328 0.86 3.40 20.09
CA LEU A 328 -0.44 2.95 20.58
C LEU A 328 -1.60 3.30 19.65
N HIS A 329 -1.57 4.48 18.99
CA HIS A 329 -2.52 4.84 17.93
C HIS A 329 -2.44 3.86 16.77
N CYS A 330 -1.22 3.62 16.26
CA CYS A 330 -0.99 2.75 15.13
C CYS A 330 -1.41 1.30 15.40
N ALA A 331 -1.09 0.77 16.59
CA ALA A 331 -1.52 -0.58 17.01
C ALA A 331 -3.05 -0.70 17.12
N ALA A 332 -3.70 0.35 17.62
CA ALA A 332 -5.16 0.41 17.76
C ALA A 332 -5.88 0.48 16.40
N TRP A 333 -5.37 1.27 15.46
CA TRP A 333 -5.84 1.33 14.07
C TRP A 333 -5.72 -0.02 13.35
N GLN A 334 -4.57 -0.68 13.52
CA GLN A 334 -4.30 -1.97 12.89
C GLN A 334 -5.14 -3.13 13.44
N GLY A 335 -5.81 -2.94 14.57
CA GLY A 335 -6.54 -4.02 15.20
C GLY A 335 -5.64 -5.09 15.84
N SER A 336 -4.40 -4.74 16.22
CA SER A 336 -3.42 -5.66 16.79
C SER A 336 -3.48 -5.69 18.32
N VAL A 337 -4.29 -6.59 18.88
CA VAL A 337 -4.39 -6.82 20.35
C VAL A 337 -3.02 -7.08 20.96
N ALA A 338 -2.17 -7.89 20.32
CA ALA A 338 -0.85 -8.23 20.81
C ALA A 338 0.08 -7.00 20.90
N SER A 339 0.06 -6.10 19.89
CA SER A 339 0.84 -4.86 19.93
C SER A 339 0.33 -3.92 21.01
N VAL A 340 -1.00 -3.74 21.13
CA VAL A 340 -1.61 -2.90 22.17
C VAL A 340 -1.25 -3.42 23.56
N ALA A 341 -1.39 -4.72 23.80
CA ALA A 341 -1.04 -5.34 25.09
C ALA A 341 0.45 -5.18 25.41
N ALA A 342 1.33 -5.38 24.43
CA ALA A 342 2.76 -5.17 24.59
C ALA A 342 3.06 -3.70 24.99
N ILE A 343 2.50 -2.72 24.29
CA ILE A 343 2.73 -1.30 24.58
C ILE A 343 2.21 -0.94 25.97
N LEU A 344 0.99 -1.36 26.34
CA LEU A 344 0.39 -1.10 27.64
C LEU A 344 1.13 -1.80 28.79
N GLY A 345 1.92 -2.83 28.51
CA GLY A 345 2.80 -3.48 29.49
C GLY A 345 3.90 -2.59 30.04
N TYR A 346 4.25 -1.50 29.34
CA TYR A 346 5.30 -0.57 29.74
C TYR A 346 4.72 0.75 30.26
N PRO A 347 5.34 1.37 31.31
CA PRO A 347 4.86 2.67 31.84
C PRO A 347 4.82 3.76 30.77
N ALA A 348 5.83 3.85 29.88
CA ALA A 348 5.86 4.80 28.76
C ALA A 348 4.67 4.60 27.80
N GLY A 349 4.29 3.35 27.51
CA GLY A 349 3.16 3.03 26.69
C GLY A 349 1.81 3.39 27.32
N ARG A 350 1.65 3.18 28.64
CA ARG A 350 0.44 3.59 29.36
C ARG A 350 0.25 5.11 29.38
N ALA A 351 1.32 5.87 29.41
CA ALA A 351 1.26 7.33 29.32
C ALA A 351 0.66 7.83 27.99
N LEU A 352 0.63 6.98 26.95
CA LEU A 352 0.08 7.32 25.63
C LEU A 352 -1.45 7.22 25.56
N LEU A 353 -2.14 6.65 26.55
CA LEU A 353 -3.60 6.43 26.54
C LEU A 353 -4.41 7.70 26.26
N THR A 354 -3.93 8.85 26.72
CA THR A 354 -4.60 10.17 26.58
C THR A 354 -3.92 11.07 25.55
N THR A 355 -2.85 10.60 24.92
CA THR A 355 -2.16 11.36 23.89
C THR A 355 -3.08 11.54 22.69
N ARG A 356 -3.11 12.76 22.12
CA ARG A 356 -3.82 13.05 20.88
C ARG A 356 -2.82 13.19 19.74
N ASP A 357 -3.14 12.60 18.59
CA ASP A 357 -2.34 12.81 17.39
C ASP A 357 -2.45 14.27 16.91
N ALA A 358 -1.41 14.73 16.20
CA ALA A 358 -1.36 16.13 15.79
C ALA A 358 -2.15 16.44 14.51
N HIS A 359 -2.57 15.42 13.74
CA HIS A 359 -3.32 15.63 12.49
C HIS A 359 -4.82 15.68 12.70
N HIS A 360 -5.37 14.74 13.47
CA HIS A 360 -6.82 14.57 13.66
C HIS A 360 -7.27 14.87 15.08
N GLY A 361 -6.34 15.00 16.03
CA GLY A 361 -6.64 15.20 17.44
C GLY A 361 -7.28 13.99 18.12
N GLY A 362 -7.21 12.81 17.49
CA GLY A 362 -7.76 11.56 18.01
C GLY A 362 -6.89 10.94 19.10
N THR A 363 -7.49 10.20 20.02
CA THR A 363 -6.78 9.36 20.99
C THR A 363 -6.58 7.94 20.41
N PRO A 364 -5.79 7.07 21.06
CA PRO A 364 -5.72 5.66 20.66
C PRO A 364 -7.07 4.94 20.63
N LEU A 365 -8.00 5.29 21.54
CA LEU A 365 -9.36 4.74 21.50
C LEU A 365 -10.15 5.26 20.29
N GLY A 366 -10.04 6.55 19.96
CA GLY A 366 -10.64 7.12 18.76
C GLY A 366 -10.10 6.47 17.48
N TRP A 367 -8.77 6.20 17.42
CA TRP A 367 -8.18 5.46 16.31
C TRP A 367 -8.67 4.00 16.25
N CYS A 368 -8.93 3.35 17.39
CA CYS A 368 -9.54 2.02 17.44
C CYS A 368 -10.96 2.05 16.84
N CYS A 369 -11.79 3.01 17.23
CA CYS A 369 -13.14 3.18 16.70
C CYS A 369 -13.12 3.39 15.19
N HIS A 370 -12.33 4.35 14.70
CA HIS A 370 -12.21 4.64 13.28
C HIS A 370 -11.61 3.45 12.51
N GLY A 371 -10.61 2.77 13.08
CA GLY A 371 -9.98 1.57 12.51
C GLY A 371 -10.95 0.40 12.37
N SER A 372 -11.95 0.29 13.24
CA SER A 372 -12.98 -0.77 13.16
C SER A 372 -13.86 -0.67 11.90
N LEU A 373 -13.96 0.53 11.31
CA LEU A 373 -14.72 0.79 10.10
C LEU A 373 -13.85 0.84 8.83
N HIS A 374 -12.64 1.35 8.96
CA HIS A 374 -11.79 1.76 7.83
C HIS A 374 -10.40 1.11 7.82
N GLY A 375 -10.02 0.44 8.90
CA GLY A 375 -8.74 -0.22 9.07
C GLY A 375 -8.64 -1.55 8.31
N PRO A 376 -7.54 -2.29 8.49
CA PRO A 376 -7.35 -3.58 7.87
C PRO A 376 -8.42 -4.60 8.26
N ALA A 377 -8.86 -5.41 7.28
CA ALA A 377 -9.82 -6.48 7.55
C ALA A 377 -9.23 -7.51 8.54
N GLY A 378 -10.07 -7.95 9.50
CA GLY A 378 -9.70 -8.95 10.50
C GLY A 378 -9.04 -8.38 11.75
N GLY A 379 -9.01 -7.06 11.92
CA GLY A 379 -8.56 -6.43 13.16
C GLY A 379 -9.49 -6.71 14.34
N GLU A 380 -8.93 -6.93 15.53
CA GLU A 380 -9.66 -7.29 16.76
C GLU A 380 -10.04 -6.04 17.57
N HIS A 381 -10.70 -5.05 16.93
CA HIS A 381 -10.93 -3.73 17.50
C HIS A 381 -11.80 -3.74 18.77
N ALA A 382 -12.80 -4.62 18.88
CA ALA A 382 -13.61 -4.77 20.09
C ALA A 382 -12.76 -5.21 21.30
N GLY A 383 -11.82 -6.15 21.09
CA GLY A 383 -10.85 -6.56 22.11
C GLY A 383 -9.91 -5.42 22.53
N ILE A 384 -9.48 -4.61 21.56
CA ILE A 384 -8.63 -3.44 21.80
C ILE A 384 -9.37 -2.36 22.60
N ALA A 385 -10.63 -2.07 22.24
CA ALA A 385 -11.45 -1.10 22.99
C ALA A 385 -11.55 -1.51 24.47
N ARG A 386 -11.81 -2.80 24.76
CA ARG A 386 -11.82 -3.32 26.13
C ARG A 386 -10.49 -3.12 26.85
N LEU A 387 -9.36 -3.42 26.17
CA LEU A 387 -8.02 -3.26 26.75
C LEU A 387 -7.69 -1.79 27.07
N LEU A 388 -7.99 -0.88 26.14
CA LEU A 388 -7.72 0.54 26.31
C LEU A 388 -8.57 1.13 27.45
N LEU A 389 -9.87 0.81 27.51
CA LEU A 389 -10.77 1.24 28.58
C LEU A 389 -10.34 0.67 29.94
N ALA A 390 -10.01 -0.62 30.01
CA ALA A 390 -9.52 -1.24 31.25
C ALA A 390 -8.18 -0.65 31.71
N ALA A 391 -7.36 -0.12 30.79
CA ALA A 391 -6.12 0.57 31.09
C ALA A 391 -6.34 2.04 31.54
N GLY A 392 -7.56 2.58 31.42
CA GLY A 392 -7.92 3.94 31.84
C GLY A 392 -8.07 4.95 30.72
N ALA A 393 -8.27 4.51 29.47
CA ALA A 393 -8.60 5.41 28.37
C ALA A 393 -9.95 6.11 28.66
N ALA A 394 -10.00 7.41 28.37
CA ALA A 394 -11.25 8.15 28.42
C ALA A 394 -12.18 7.73 27.28
N MET A 395 -13.49 7.66 27.59
CA MET A 395 -14.49 7.43 26.55
C MET A 395 -14.46 8.57 25.53
N GLU A 396 -14.59 8.21 24.26
CA GLU A 396 -14.74 9.15 23.15
C GLU A 396 -16.08 8.94 22.45
N GLU A 397 -16.59 10.00 21.83
CA GLU A 397 -17.73 9.96 20.92
C GLU A 397 -17.19 9.87 19.49
N GLY A 398 -17.70 8.95 18.69
CA GLY A 398 -17.32 8.75 17.30
C GLY A 398 -17.96 7.49 16.73
N ASP A 399 -18.00 7.42 15.42
CA ASP A 399 -18.51 6.24 14.70
C ASP A 399 -17.55 5.05 14.88
N ALA A 400 -18.14 3.88 15.14
CA ALA A 400 -17.42 2.62 15.25
C ALA A 400 -18.24 1.48 14.63
N SER A 401 -17.65 0.30 14.49
CA SER A 401 -18.41 -0.90 14.10
C SER A 401 -19.37 -1.30 15.22
N ASP A 402 -20.45 -2.00 14.86
CA ASP A 402 -21.47 -2.48 15.81
C ASP A 402 -20.84 -3.20 17.02
N GLU A 403 -19.79 -4.03 16.78
CA GLU A 403 -19.07 -4.79 17.81
C GLU A 403 -18.30 -3.87 18.80
N VAL A 404 -17.72 -2.78 18.30
CA VAL A 404 -17.01 -1.80 19.15
C VAL A 404 -18.01 -0.93 19.89
N GLU A 405 -19.10 -0.50 19.25
CA GLU A 405 -20.19 0.26 19.91
C GLU A 405 -20.80 -0.51 21.07
N GLU A 406 -21.02 -1.83 20.92
CA GLU A 406 -21.49 -2.69 21.98
C GLU A 406 -20.54 -2.64 23.21
N VAL A 407 -19.23 -2.74 23.00
CA VAL A 407 -18.22 -2.62 24.06
C VAL A 407 -18.28 -1.26 24.75
N LEU A 408 -18.43 -0.18 23.99
CA LEU A 408 -18.50 1.17 24.54
C LEU A 408 -19.79 1.37 25.37
N MET A 409 -20.91 0.80 24.94
CA MET A 409 -22.18 0.84 25.68
C MET A 409 -22.08 0.04 26.98
N GLU A 410 -21.62 -1.20 26.96
CA GLU A 410 -21.37 -2.04 28.13
C GLU A 410 -20.50 -1.32 29.16
N TRP A 411 -19.44 -0.66 28.71
CA TRP A 411 -18.53 0.08 29.59
C TRP A 411 -19.19 1.26 30.24
N ARG A 412 -20.02 2.03 29.50
CA ARG A 412 -20.82 3.17 30.06
C ARG A 412 -21.81 2.72 31.13
N GLU A 413 -22.47 1.58 30.96
CA GLU A 413 -23.44 1.05 31.89
C GLU A 413 -22.77 0.53 33.15
N GLY A 414 -21.63 -0.14 33.04
CA GLY A 414 -20.89 -0.70 34.17
C GLY A 414 -20.13 0.31 35.02
N HIS A 415 -19.99 1.57 34.57
CA HIS A 415 -19.21 2.63 35.23
C HIS A 415 -20.06 3.89 35.52
N ARG A 416 -21.41 3.78 35.48
CA ARG A 416 -22.37 4.73 36.02
C ARG A 416 -22.60 4.44 37.51
#